data_d1b9941d8a6dba94eb7467c9c42ee4cc
#
_entry.id   d1b9941d8a6dba94eb7467c9c42ee4cc
#
_cell.length_a   1.000
_cell.length_b   1.000
_cell.length_c   1.000
_cell.angle_alpha   90.00
_cell.angle_beta   90.00
_cell.angle_gamma   90.00
#
_symmetry.space_group_name_H-M   'P 1'
#
loop_
_entity.id
_entity.type
_entity.pdbx_description
1 polymer ?
#
loop_
_entity_poly.entity_id
_entity_poly.type
_entity_poly.pdbx_seq_one_letter_code
_entity_poly.pdbx_strand_id
1 'polypeptide(L)'
;MKKLLGIIKKEGYSYCIQCGNKDHNYMSKYYSSFLEKEIIYCRRCIQLGRMDSITDYRITESVQVATKGKFELPFTLSKQQQYASDAIIKAIKNAEDLLLYAVTGAGKTEMMFDGISLARQLGHNVAILSPRVDVVIEISHRIKEAFKDEQIDILHQKQSQKYNGHFVIATVHQLYR
;
A
#
# COMPACT_ATOMS: atom_id res chain seq x y z
N MET A 1 1.89 14.34 14.51
CA MET A 1 0.73 13.46 14.29
C MET A 1 -0.52 14.31 14.19
N LYS A 2 -1.19 14.32 13.03
CA LYS A 2 -2.40 15.11 12.78
C LYS A 2 -3.63 14.23 13.00
N LYS A 3 -4.59 14.71 13.80
CA LYS A 3 -5.91 14.07 13.94
C LYS A 3 -6.88 14.72 12.96
N LEU A 4 -7.62 13.92 12.21
CA LEU A 4 -8.65 14.37 11.28
C LEU A 4 -9.87 13.46 11.40
N LEU A 5 -11.05 14.04 11.18
CA LEU A 5 -12.28 13.24 11.02
C LEU A 5 -12.29 12.61 9.62
N GLY A 6 -12.85 11.40 9.51
CA GLY A 6 -12.95 10.70 8.22
C GLY A 6 -13.76 11.45 7.16
N ILE A 7 -14.77 12.20 7.62
CA ILE A 7 -15.54 13.13 6.80
C ILE A 7 -15.36 14.55 7.35
N ILE A 8 -14.85 15.43 6.52
CA ILE A 8 -14.69 16.85 6.82
C ILE A 8 -15.83 17.61 6.15
N LYS A 9 -16.55 18.40 6.93
CA LYS A 9 -17.55 19.36 6.41
C LYS A 9 -16.84 20.64 6.00
N LYS A 10 -17.09 21.10 4.77
CA LYS A 10 -16.70 22.42 4.27
C LYS A 10 -17.96 23.16 3.82
N GLU A 11 -17.86 24.45 3.58
CA GLU A 11 -18.97 25.25 3.07
C GLU A 11 -19.51 24.62 1.77
N GLY A 12 -20.77 24.14 1.80
CA GLY A 12 -21.46 23.55 0.65
C GLY A 12 -21.21 22.08 0.35
N TYR A 13 -20.23 21.40 0.95
CA TYR A 13 -20.01 19.97 0.70
C TYR A 13 -19.34 19.20 1.84
N SER A 14 -19.48 17.88 1.82
CA SER A 14 -18.73 16.97 2.69
C SER A 14 -17.61 16.29 1.89
N TYR A 15 -16.44 16.15 2.48
CA TYR A 15 -15.26 15.58 1.85
C TYR A 15 -14.76 14.35 2.62
N CYS A 16 -14.58 13.23 1.93
CA CYS A 16 -13.97 12.03 2.49
C CYS A 16 -12.44 12.10 2.37
N ILE A 17 -11.73 12.05 3.48
CA ILE A 17 -10.25 12.18 3.49
C ILE A 17 -9.54 10.98 2.84
N GLN A 18 -10.18 9.80 2.81
CA GLN A 18 -9.60 8.57 2.27
C GLN A 18 -9.70 8.50 0.74
N CYS A 19 -10.90 8.66 0.17
CA CYS A 19 -11.12 8.47 -1.26
C CYS A 19 -11.31 9.77 -2.06
N GLY A 20 -11.21 10.93 -1.40
CA GLY A 20 -11.40 12.23 -2.05
C GLY A 20 -12.84 12.55 -2.47
N ASN A 21 -13.82 11.69 -2.15
CA ASN A 21 -15.19 11.87 -2.59
C ASN A 21 -15.80 13.16 -2.04
N LYS A 22 -16.42 13.95 -2.91
CA LYS A 22 -17.20 15.17 -2.61
C LYS A 22 -18.67 15.07 -3.03
N ASP A 23 -19.00 14.03 -3.80
CA ASP A 23 -20.36 13.81 -4.29
C ASP A 23 -21.27 13.34 -3.16
N HIS A 24 -22.31 14.12 -2.88
CA HIS A 24 -23.27 13.85 -1.82
C HIS A 24 -24.08 12.57 -2.04
N ASN A 25 -24.24 12.09 -3.30
CA ASN A 25 -24.90 10.83 -3.60
C ASN A 25 -24.21 9.61 -2.98
N TYR A 26 -22.91 9.72 -2.70
CA TYR A 26 -22.12 8.70 -2.01
C TYR A 26 -21.89 8.99 -0.52
N MET A 27 -22.51 10.04 0.01
CA MET A 27 -22.54 10.35 1.44
C MET A 27 -23.89 9.95 2.01
N SER A 28 -23.88 9.06 2.99
CA SER A 28 -25.09 8.68 3.72
C SER A 28 -25.08 9.23 5.13
N LYS A 29 -26.24 9.37 5.70
CA LYS A 29 -26.45 9.93 7.03
C LYS A 29 -27.33 9.02 7.85
N TYR A 30 -27.07 8.96 9.14
CA TYR A 30 -27.98 8.36 10.11
C TYR A 30 -27.89 9.10 11.43
N TYR A 31 -28.95 9.05 12.20
CA TYR A 31 -28.98 9.61 13.56
C TYR A 31 -28.55 8.54 14.55
N SER A 32 -27.56 8.85 15.39
CA SER A 32 -27.14 8.00 16.50
C SER A 32 -27.86 8.49 17.77
N SER A 33 -28.77 7.70 18.31
CA SER A 33 -29.44 8.00 19.59
C SER A 33 -28.47 7.98 20.78
N PHE A 34 -27.42 7.18 20.70
CA PHE A 34 -26.39 7.12 21.76
C PHE A 34 -25.51 8.38 21.80
N LEU A 35 -25.20 8.98 20.65
CA LEU A 35 -24.38 10.19 20.53
C LEU A 35 -25.22 11.45 20.35
N GLU A 36 -26.52 11.31 20.26
CA GLU A 36 -27.50 12.38 20.05
C GLU A 36 -27.17 13.31 18.89
N LYS A 37 -26.62 12.75 17.81
CA LYS A 37 -26.21 13.52 16.63
C LYS A 37 -26.31 12.76 15.32
N GLU A 38 -26.39 13.53 14.22
CA GLU A 38 -26.31 13.00 12.86
C GLU A 38 -24.87 12.65 12.51
N ILE A 39 -24.66 11.42 12.01
CA ILE A 39 -23.38 10.91 11.56
C ILE A 39 -23.43 10.78 10.04
N ILE A 40 -22.43 11.36 9.39
CA ILE A 40 -22.23 11.25 7.94
C ILE A 40 -21.13 10.23 7.67
N TYR A 41 -21.31 9.36 6.68
CA TYR A 41 -20.27 8.41 6.27
C TYR A 41 -20.20 8.25 4.75
N CYS A 42 -19.01 7.87 4.25
CA CYS A 42 -18.75 7.66 2.84
C CYS A 42 -19.09 6.23 2.41
N ARG A 43 -20.05 6.07 1.48
CA ARG A 43 -20.45 4.76 0.95
C ARG A 43 -19.39 4.12 0.07
N ARG A 44 -18.54 4.91 -0.60
CA ARG A 44 -17.41 4.38 -1.40
C ARG A 44 -16.37 3.65 -0.54
N CYS A 45 -16.21 4.06 0.71
CA CYS A 45 -15.22 3.49 1.61
C CYS A 45 -15.76 2.38 2.52
N ILE A 46 -17.06 2.04 2.44
CA ILE A 46 -17.70 1.15 3.43
C ILE A 46 -17.05 -0.25 3.48
N GLN A 47 -16.59 -0.76 2.34
CA GLN A 47 -15.93 -2.06 2.25
C GLN A 47 -14.44 -2.02 2.64
N LEU A 48 -13.81 -0.84 2.56
CA LEU A 48 -12.39 -0.62 2.84
C LEU A 48 -12.13 -0.17 4.28
N GLY A 49 -13.18 0.17 5.00
CA GLY A 49 -13.17 0.77 6.32
C GLY A 49 -14.06 2.00 6.31
N ARG A 50 -15.05 2.03 7.20
CA ARG A 50 -16.04 3.12 7.22
C ARG A 50 -15.37 4.43 7.62
N MET A 51 -15.39 5.40 6.70
CA MET A 51 -14.98 6.78 6.97
C MET A 51 -16.20 7.59 7.36
N ASP A 52 -16.20 8.16 8.55
CA ASP A 52 -17.33 8.90 9.09
C ASP A 52 -16.94 10.23 9.74
N SER A 53 -17.96 10.98 10.17
CA SER A 53 -17.82 12.33 10.73
C SER A 53 -17.54 12.37 12.23
N ILE A 54 -17.32 11.22 12.88
CA ILE A 54 -17.12 11.14 14.33
C ILE A 54 -15.84 10.43 14.74
N THR A 55 -15.31 9.55 13.88
CA THR A 55 -14.10 8.77 14.18
C THR A 55 -12.86 9.62 13.91
N ASP A 56 -11.99 9.71 14.91
CA ASP A 56 -10.68 10.36 14.79
C ASP A 56 -9.70 9.43 14.05
N TYR A 57 -9.22 9.88 12.89
CA TYR A 57 -8.15 9.23 12.15
C TYR A 57 -6.82 9.93 12.43
N ARG A 58 -5.80 9.12 12.67
CA ARG A 58 -4.45 9.63 12.92
C ARG A 58 -3.63 9.47 11.65
N ILE A 59 -3.12 10.58 11.13
CA ILE A 59 -2.17 10.57 10.02
C ILE A 59 -0.78 10.74 10.63
N THR A 60 0.08 9.75 10.39
CA THR A 60 1.49 9.79 10.77
C THR A 60 2.33 9.81 9.49
N GLU A 61 3.34 10.65 9.49
CA GLU A 61 4.38 10.58 8.45
C GLU A 61 5.28 9.39 8.76
N SER A 62 5.58 8.59 7.75
CA SER A 62 6.55 7.52 7.91
C SER A 62 7.97 8.09 7.88
N VAL A 63 8.82 7.63 8.78
CA VAL A 63 10.24 7.97 8.74
C VAL A 63 10.89 7.16 7.61
N GLN A 64 11.72 7.81 6.79
CA GLN A 64 12.51 7.12 5.79
C GLN A 64 13.72 6.48 6.47
N VAL A 65 13.85 5.16 6.31
CA VAL A 65 14.97 4.39 6.88
C VAL A 65 15.61 3.56 5.78
N ALA A 66 16.83 3.90 5.42
CA ALA A 66 17.61 3.13 4.46
C ALA A 66 18.04 1.78 5.03
N THR A 67 17.93 0.73 4.23
CA THR A 67 18.47 -0.58 4.58
C THR A 67 19.93 -0.71 4.19
N LYS A 68 20.66 -1.53 4.91
CA LYS A 68 22.00 -2.01 4.53
C LYS A 68 21.96 -3.45 4.01
N GLY A 69 20.79 -4.08 4.05
CA GLY A 69 20.59 -5.44 3.60
C GLY A 69 20.88 -5.59 2.11
N LYS A 70 21.46 -6.72 1.75
CA LYS A 70 21.65 -7.15 0.38
C LYS A 70 20.65 -8.25 0.08
N PHE A 71 20.17 -8.30 -1.15
CA PHE A 71 19.38 -9.44 -1.60
C PHE A 71 20.26 -10.42 -2.39
N GLU A 72 19.87 -11.67 -2.37
CA GLU A 72 20.53 -12.72 -3.12
C GLU A 72 19.54 -13.37 -4.10
N LEU A 73 19.90 -13.43 -5.36
CA LEU A 73 19.19 -14.22 -6.35
C LEU A 73 19.92 -15.55 -6.52
N PRO A 74 19.21 -16.69 -6.42
CA PRO A 74 19.82 -18.01 -6.65
C PRO A 74 20.10 -18.30 -8.13
N PHE A 75 19.83 -17.36 -9.05
CA PHE A 75 19.97 -17.50 -10.49
C PHE A 75 20.25 -16.14 -11.15
N THR A 76 20.72 -16.20 -12.40
CA THR A 76 20.97 -15.02 -13.23
C THR A 76 19.73 -14.69 -14.05
N LEU A 77 19.36 -13.43 -14.13
CA LEU A 77 18.28 -12.96 -14.99
C LEU A 77 18.62 -13.17 -16.47
N SER A 78 17.64 -13.55 -17.26
CA SER A 78 17.77 -13.55 -18.74
C SER A 78 17.93 -12.12 -19.25
N LYS A 79 18.42 -11.96 -20.50
CA LYS A 79 18.58 -10.62 -21.12
C LYS A 79 17.29 -9.79 -21.08
N GLN A 80 16.14 -10.40 -21.31
CA GLN A 80 14.84 -9.72 -21.30
C GLN A 80 14.42 -9.33 -19.88
N GLN A 81 14.65 -10.20 -18.90
CA GLN A 81 14.41 -9.90 -17.50
C GLN A 81 15.32 -8.78 -16.99
N GLN A 82 16.61 -8.81 -17.37
CA GLN A 82 17.55 -7.75 -17.04
C GLN A 82 17.13 -6.40 -17.63
N TYR A 83 16.71 -6.38 -18.89
CA TYR A 83 16.17 -5.17 -19.51
C TYR A 83 14.98 -4.58 -18.73
N ALA A 84 14.06 -5.44 -18.27
CA ALA A 84 12.93 -5.02 -17.46
C ALA A 84 13.37 -4.51 -16.06
N SER A 85 14.34 -5.19 -15.42
CA SER A 85 14.92 -4.77 -14.14
C SER A 85 15.60 -3.39 -14.26
N ASP A 86 16.37 -3.18 -15.31
CA ASP A 86 17.04 -1.88 -15.58
C ASP A 86 16.03 -0.76 -15.81
N ALA A 87 14.91 -1.05 -16.49
CA ALA A 87 13.83 -0.09 -16.69
C ALA A 87 13.16 0.29 -15.36
N ILE A 88 12.95 -0.66 -14.46
CA ILE A 88 12.41 -0.42 -13.11
C ILE A 88 13.36 0.47 -12.31
N ILE A 89 14.65 0.16 -12.32
CA ILE A 89 15.69 0.97 -11.66
C ILE A 89 15.68 2.42 -12.17
N LYS A 90 15.59 2.59 -13.49
CA LYS A 90 15.53 3.92 -14.11
C LYS A 90 14.28 4.68 -13.67
N ALA A 91 13.12 4.04 -13.68
CA ALA A 91 11.87 4.66 -13.26
C ALA A 91 11.92 5.13 -11.79
N ILE A 92 12.48 4.30 -10.89
CA ILE A 92 12.66 4.68 -9.48
C ILE A 92 13.60 5.90 -9.35
N LYS A 93 14.73 5.93 -10.05
CA LYS A 93 15.68 7.04 -10.01
C LYS A 93 15.09 8.34 -10.51
N ASN A 94 14.22 8.27 -11.50
CA ASN A 94 13.61 9.43 -12.14
C ASN A 94 12.27 9.83 -11.48
N ALA A 95 11.76 9.06 -10.52
CA ALA A 95 10.41 9.19 -9.96
C ALA A 95 9.32 9.14 -11.05
N GLU A 96 9.46 8.22 -12.00
CA GLU A 96 8.55 8.01 -13.13
C GLU A 96 7.65 6.79 -12.90
N ASP A 97 6.43 6.86 -13.43
CA ASP A 97 5.55 5.69 -13.50
C ASP A 97 6.02 4.72 -14.57
N LEU A 98 5.94 3.41 -14.29
CA LEU A 98 6.32 2.35 -15.23
C LEU A 98 5.23 1.29 -15.30
N LEU A 99 4.79 0.96 -16.51
CA LEU A 99 3.96 -0.22 -16.78
C LEU A 99 4.81 -1.35 -17.33
N LEU A 100 4.97 -2.42 -16.54
CA LEU A 100 5.65 -3.64 -16.98
C LEU A 100 4.63 -4.65 -17.53
N TYR A 101 4.65 -4.87 -18.84
CA TYR A 101 3.83 -5.87 -19.50
C TYR A 101 4.64 -7.15 -19.77
N ALA A 102 4.27 -8.24 -19.12
CA ALA A 102 4.94 -9.52 -19.27
C ALA A 102 3.96 -10.70 -19.14
N VAL A 103 4.21 -11.78 -19.88
CA VAL A 103 3.39 -12.99 -19.85
C VAL A 103 3.45 -13.68 -18.47
N THR A 104 2.49 -14.56 -18.21
CA THR A 104 2.50 -15.39 -16.99
C THR A 104 3.74 -16.29 -17.01
N GLY A 105 4.41 -16.43 -15.88
CA GLY A 105 5.62 -17.23 -15.75
C GLY A 105 6.93 -16.55 -16.21
N ALA A 106 6.88 -15.29 -16.67
CA ALA A 106 8.08 -14.56 -17.13
C ALA A 106 9.06 -14.17 -16.01
N GLY A 107 8.77 -14.47 -14.74
CA GLY A 107 9.61 -14.07 -13.60
C GLY A 107 9.45 -12.61 -13.22
N LYS A 108 8.21 -12.08 -13.25
CA LYS A 108 7.93 -10.67 -12.91
C LYS A 108 8.42 -10.26 -11.51
N THR A 109 8.31 -11.16 -10.54
CA THR A 109 8.74 -10.90 -9.17
C THR A 109 10.25 -10.69 -9.10
N GLU A 110 11.00 -11.53 -9.79
CA GLU A 110 12.46 -11.51 -9.81
C GLU A 110 13.00 -10.25 -10.51
N MET A 111 12.32 -9.78 -11.56
CA MET A 111 12.68 -8.53 -12.25
C MET A 111 12.57 -7.30 -11.35
N MET A 112 11.76 -7.36 -10.29
CA MET A 112 11.58 -6.24 -9.35
C MET A 112 12.65 -6.17 -8.26
N PHE A 113 13.45 -7.20 -8.02
CA PHE A 113 14.33 -7.29 -6.86
C PHE A 113 15.39 -6.21 -6.80
N ASP A 114 16.05 -5.91 -7.93
CA ASP A 114 17.04 -4.81 -8.01
C ASP A 114 16.39 -3.45 -7.69
N GLY A 115 15.19 -3.21 -8.24
CA GLY A 115 14.42 -1.99 -7.97
C GLY A 115 13.99 -1.87 -6.51
N ILE A 116 13.51 -2.96 -5.91
CA ILE A 116 13.17 -3.02 -4.49
C ILE A 116 14.40 -2.72 -3.63
N SER A 117 15.53 -3.36 -3.92
CA SER A 117 16.79 -3.15 -3.23
C SER A 117 17.22 -1.69 -3.29
N LEU A 118 17.21 -1.10 -4.49
CA LEU A 118 17.53 0.31 -4.68
C LEU A 118 16.61 1.23 -3.88
N ALA A 119 15.31 1.02 -3.97
CA ALA A 119 14.32 1.82 -3.25
C ALA A 119 14.56 1.78 -1.73
N ARG A 120 14.83 0.59 -1.18
CA ARG A 120 15.13 0.42 0.24
C ARG A 120 16.47 1.04 0.65
N GLN A 121 17.49 0.95 -0.18
CA GLN A 121 18.78 1.61 0.05
C GLN A 121 18.68 3.13 0.04
N LEU A 122 17.79 3.68 -0.79
CA LEU A 122 17.46 5.12 -0.81
C LEU A 122 16.56 5.56 0.37
N GLY A 123 16.12 4.63 1.21
CA GLY A 123 15.24 4.90 2.36
C GLY A 123 13.76 4.99 2.02
N HIS A 124 13.37 4.66 0.79
CA HIS A 124 11.95 4.65 0.42
C HIS A 124 11.20 3.51 1.09
N ASN A 125 9.94 3.75 1.46
CA ASN A 125 9.04 2.70 1.84
C ASN A 125 8.54 1.97 0.59
N VAL A 126 8.49 0.64 0.66
CA VAL A 126 8.06 -0.21 -0.46
C VAL A 126 6.75 -0.89 -0.12
N ALA A 127 5.79 -0.84 -1.03
CA ALA A 127 4.54 -1.58 -0.94
C ALA A 127 4.33 -2.43 -2.19
N ILE A 128 4.21 -3.75 -2.02
CA ILE A 128 3.79 -4.68 -3.08
C ILE A 128 2.34 -5.06 -2.85
N LEU A 129 1.51 -4.82 -3.83
CA LEU A 129 0.08 -4.97 -3.70
C LEU A 129 -0.49 -5.95 -4.73
N SER A 130 -1.39 -6.81 -4.27
CA SER A 130 -2.19 -7.67 -5.14
C SER A 130 -3.65 -7.69 -4.68
N PRO A 131 -4.63 -7.81 -5.58
CA PRO A 131 -6.01 -8.02 -5.18
C PRO A 131 -6.27 -9.43 -4.60
N ARG A 132 -5.37 -10.39 -4.83
CA ARG A 132 -5.52 -11.79 -4.46
C ARG A 132 -4.63 -12.17 -3.29
N VAL A 133 -5.20 -12.85 -2.30
CA VAL A 133 -4.49 -13.31 -1.09
C VAL A 133 -3.44 -14.38 -1.41
N ASP A 134 -3.75 -15.34 -2.29
CA ASP A 134 -2.83 -16.40 -2.70
C ASP A 134 -1.57 -15.84 -3.36
N VAL A 135 -1.72 -14.81 -4.20
CA VAL A 135 -0.59 -14.10 -4.83
C VAL A 135 0.25 -13.35 -3.78
N VAL A 136 -0.39 -12.70 -2.80
CA VAL A 136 0.32 -12.04 -1.69
C VAL A 136 1.17 -13.05 -0.92
N ILE A 137 0.61 -14.23 -0.63
CA ILE A 137 1.33 -15.30 0.08
C ILE A 137 2.52 -15.80 -0.76
N GLU A 138 2.31 -16.11 -2.03
CA GLU A 138 3.36 -16.59 -2.93
C GLU A 138 4.51 -15.57 -3.06
N ILE A 139 4.19 -14.32 -3.37
CA ILE A 139 5.19 -13.24 -3.47
C ILE A 139 5.93 -13.06 -2.15
N SER A 140 5.23 -13.14 -1.01
CA SER A 140 5.85 -12.94 0.30
C SER A 140 6.93 -13.98 0.61
N HIS A 141 6.75 -15.23 0.20
CA HIS A 141 7.77 -16.28 0.37
C HIS A 141 9.02 -15.95 -0.44
N ARG A 142 8.86 -15.63 -1.73
CA ARG A 142 9.99 -15.31 -2.63
C ARG A 142 10.76 -14.07 -2.17
N ILE A 143 10.05 -13.03 -1.75
CA ILE A 143 10.67 -11.78 -1.27
C ILE A 143 11.41 -12.03 0.05
N LYS A 144 10.84 -12.78 0.99
CA LYS A 144 11.51 -13.11 2.26
C LYS A 144 12.77 -13.96 2.06
N GLU A 145 12.76 -14.87 1.11
CA GLU A 145 13.93 -15.67 0.78
C GLU A 145 15.07 -14.81 0.18
N ALA A 146 14.71 -13.81 -0.65
CA ALA A 146 15.69 -12.92 -1.27
C ALA A 146 16.19 -11.82 -0.31
N PHE A 147 15.30 -11.24 0.49
CA PHE A 147 15.58 -10.10 1.39
C PHE A 147 15.58 -10.54 2.86
N LYS A 148 16.51 -11.40 3.24
CA LYS A 148 16.57 -12.02 4.58
C LYS A 148 16.75 -11.03 5.72
N ASP A 149 17.44 -9.91 5.45
CA ASP A 149 17.77 -8.88 6.45
C ASP A 149 16.68 -7.78 6.55
N GLU A 150 15.63 -7.85 5.74
CA GLU A 150 14.53 -6.87 5.75
C GLU A 150 13.37 -7.31 6.64
N GLN A 151 12.86 -6.38 7.41
CA GLN A 151 11.57 -6.57 8.09
C GLN A 151 10.43 -6.33 7.10
N ILE A 152 9.73 -7.40 6.74
CA ILE A 152 8.64 -7.37 5.77
C ILE A 152 7.33 -7.67 6.47
N ASP A 153 6.40 -6.72 6.43
CA ASP A 153 5.05 -6.88 6.94
C ASP A 153 4.14 -7.47 5.87
N ILE A 154 3.40 -8.52 6.22
CA ILE A 154 2.47 -9.19 5.32
C ILE A 154 1.05 -8.95 5.82
N LEU A 155 0.23 -8.27 5.01
CA LEU A 155 -1.12 -7.88 5.40
C LEU A 155 -2.18 -8.52 4.50
N HIS A 156 -2.93 -9.45 5.06
CA HIS A 156 -4.12 -10.04 4.44
C HIS A 156 -5.14 -10.46 5.52
N GLN A 157 -6.34 -10.88 5.13
CA GLN A 157 -7.48 -11.12 6.05
C GLN A 157 -7.19 -12.01 7.27
N LYS A 158 -6.19 -12.89 7.18
CA LYS A 158 -5.88 -13.88 8.22
C LYS A 158 -4.72 -13.47 9.14
N GLN A 159 -4.12 -12.30 8.96
CA GLN A 159 -2.99 -11.86 9.76
C GLN A 159 -3.29 -10.64 10.62
N SER A 160 -2.57 -10.56 11.77
CA SER A 160 -2.63 -9.41 12.69
C SER A 160 -2.23 -8.11 11.98
N GLN A 161 -2.99 -7.05 12.23
CA GLN A 161 -2.83 -5.73 11.60
C GLN A 161 -1.70 -4.88 12.22
N LYS A 162 -0.69 -5.47 12.84
CA LYS A 162 0.47 -4.71 13.29
C LYS A 162 1.34 -4.38 12.09
N TYR A 163 1.37 -3.12 11.74
CA TYR A 163 2.19 -2.54 10.68
C TYR A 163 3.29 -1.68 11.31
N ASN A 164 4.53 -2.08 11.17
CA ASN A 164 5.70 -1.37 11.70
C ASN A 164 6.81 -1.21 10.67
N GLY A 165 6.69 -1.85 9.51
CA GLY A 165 7.78 -1.97 8.56
C GLY A 165 7.82 -0.85 7.52
N HIS A 166 8.97 -0.75 6.90
CA HIS A 166 9.21 0.10 5.72
C HIS A 166 9.00 -0.67 4.42
N PHE A 167 8.72 -1.98 4.54
CA PHE A 167 8.43 -2.86 3.42
C PHE A 167 7.16 -3.69 3.72
N VAL A 168 6.12 -3.52 2.93
CA VAL A 168 4.85 -4.21 3.09
C VAL A 168 4.46 -4.99 1.84
N ILE A 169 3.93 -6.18 2.03
CA ILE A 169 3.28 -6.98 0.98
C ILE A 169 1.83 -7.21 1.42
N ALA A 170 0.87 -6.72 0.66
CA ALA A 170 -0.50 -6.69 1.13
C ALA A 170 -1.54 -6.93 0.02
N THR A 171 -2.74 -7.32 0.44
CA THR A 171 -3.89 -7.12 -0.45
C THR A 171 -4.25 -5.64 -0.50
N VAL A 172 -4.69 -5.17 -1.68
CA VAL A 172 -5.03 -3.75 -1.90
C VAL A 172 -5.95 -3.20 -0.81
N HIS A 173 -6.93 -3.98 -0.35
CA HIS A 173 -7.88 -3.58 0.69
C HIS A 173 -7.24 -3.33 2.06
N GLN A 174 -6.10 -3.92 2.36
CA GLN A 174 -5.45 -3.78 3.66
C GLN A 174 -4.71 -2.44 3.82
N LEU A 175 -4.31 -1.81 2.74
CA LEU A 175 -3.68 -0.48 2.80
C LEU A 175 -4.66 0.65 3.15
N TYR A 176 -5.95 0.39 3.06
CA TYR A 176 -6.98 1.38 3.38
C TYR A 176 -7.53 1.23 4.82
N ARG A 177 -6.95 0.34 5.61
CA ARG A 177 -7.30 0.10 7.02
C ARG A 177 -6.21 0.61 7.95
#